data_b9f51bb2a50a925dff9e2cc93001de23
#
_entry.id   b9f51bb2a50a925dff9e2cc93001de23
#
_cell.length_a   1.000
_cell.length_b   1.000
_cell.length_c   1.000
_cell.angle_alpha   90.00
_cell.angle_beta   90.00
_cell.angle_gamma   90.00
#
_symmetry.space_group_name_H-M   'P 1'
#
loop_
_entity.id
_entity.type
_entity.pdbx_description
1 polymer ?
#
loop_
_entity_poly.entity_id
_entity_poly.type
_entity_poly.pdbx_seq_one_letter_code
_entity_poly.pdbx_strand_id
1 'polypeptide(L)'
;MKNVTLLILEKRKSYGERLAAFLGRQAYSPFNIQLYLEHPISDEKWKKADMVLITSSLMALYGEKVKEGNVCILDESGQIIGMEGRNVYKYQSAGVIYQRLLEFCEENGWMLQGERNHGKKECVCAGIYRPVNNEKSFLKVLEMCRQKGKMGNLLYLNFETVTIFEQYMEGERRQEGLSEIIYYVKQRSSNLGMKVERMAVKGPVEYIAGAAMPMEMWELEEEDWRFCLERLCKDTKYDQILLDFGTVMPPGIVMDSCDEWYVAGEHAPWSEQLTERF
;
A
#
# COMPACT_ATOMS: atom_id res chain seq x y z
N MET A 1 13.57 -16.58 -0.98
CA MET A 1 12.66 -15.80 -0.12
C MET A 1 12.70 -16.39 1.27
N LYS A 2 13.04 -15.61 2.28
CA LYS A 2 12.90 -16.08 3.67
C LYS A 2 11.45 -15.81 4.09
N ASN A 3 10.62 -16.85 4.10
CA ASN A 3 9.29 -16.73 4.67
C ASN A 3 9.44 -16.59 6.19
N VAL A 4 8.84 -15.58 6.77
CA VAL A 4 8.81 -15.34 8.21
C VAL A 4 7.90 -16.40 8.85
N THR A 5 8.46 -17.25 9.69
CA THR A 5 7.68 -18.22 10.45
C THR A 5 6.94 -17.52 11.57
N LEU A 6 5.64 -17.26 11.35
CA LEU A 6 4.75 -16.62 12.31
C LEU A 6 4.05 -17.67 13.18
N LEU A 7 4.37 -17.66 14.46
CA LEU A 7 3.74 -18.51 15.47
C LEU A 7 2.57 -17.74 16.10
N ILE A 8 1.35 -18.26 15.99
CA ILE A 8 0.15 -17.68 16.62
C ILE A 8 -0.22 -18.53 17.85
N LEU A 9 -0.21 -17.89 19.01
CA LEU A 9 -0.58 -18.50 20.29
C LEU A 9 -1.94 -17.94 20.77
N GLU A 10 -2.97 -18.75 20.64
CA GLU A 10 -4.35 -18.36 20.92
C GLU A 10 -5.11 -19.52 21.59
N LYS A 11 -5.97 -19.21 22.59
CA LYS A 11 -6.82 -20.23 23.25
C LYS A 11 -8.13 -20.47 22.52
N ARG A 12 -8.69 -19.43 21.90
CA ARG A 12 -9.99 -19.51 21.23
C ARG A 12 -9.83 -20.08 19.83
N LYS A 13 -10.14 -21.34 19.65
CA LYS A 13 -10.01 -22.07 18.39
C LYS A 13 -10.60 -21.32 17.19
N SER A 14 -11.87 -20.90 17.31
CA SER A 14 -12.58 -20.24 16.21
C SER A 14 -11.95 -18.90 15.79
N TYR A 15 -11.39 -18.14 16.73
CA TYR A 15 -10.70 -16.89 16.44
C TYR A 15 -9.33 -17.17 15.81
N GLY A 16 -8.53 -18.05 16.41
CA GLY A 16 -7.20 -18.39 15.92
C GLY A 16 -7.24 -18.93 14.51
N GLU A 17 -8.16 -19.86 14.21
CA GLU A 17 -8.33 -20.43 12.86
C GLU A 17 -8.73 -19.38 11.82
N ARG A 18 -9.66 -18.48 12.15
CA ARG A 18 -10.08 -17.39 11.25
C ARG A 18 -8.95 -16.41 11.00
N LEU A 19 -8.23 -15.99 12.03
CA LEU A 19 -7.11 -15.09 11.91
C LEU A 19 -5.99 -15.73 11.07
N ALA A 20 -5.60 -16.95 11.37
CA ALA A 20 -4.58 -17.67 10.61
C ALA A 20 -4.97 -17.84 9.14
N ALA A 21 -6.23 -18.21 8.88
CA ALA A 21 -6.75 -18.35 7.52
C ALA A 21 -6.77 -17.00 6.77
N PHE A 22 -7.13 -15.90 7.45
CA PHE A 22 -7.11 -14.58 6.85
C PHE A 22 -5.69 -14.14 6.49
N LEU A 23 -4.75 -14.24 7.43
CA LEU A 23 -3.35 -13.87 7.22
C LEU A 23 -2.68 -14.69 6.12
N GLY A 24 -3.00 -15.99 6.04
CA GLY A 24 -2.43 -16.88 5.02
C GLY A 24 -3.03 -16.70 3.61
N ARG A 25 -4.24 -16.10 3.50
CA ARG A 25 -4.90 -15.83 2.22
C ARG A 25 -4.50 -14.49 1.61
N GLN A 26 -3.77 -13.65 2.34
CA GLN A 26 -3.32 -12.38 1.80
C GLN A 26 -2.40 -12.63 0.60
N ALA A 27 -2.69 -11.97 -0.50
CA ALA A 27 -1.83 -12.02 -1.67
C ALA A 27 -0.41 -11.58 -1.24
N TYR A 28 0.57 -12.43 -1.54
CA TYR A 28 1.99 -12.18 -1.18
C TYR A 28 2.29 -12.13 0.33
N SER A 29 1.48 -12.82 1.16
CA SER A 29 1.78 -12.94 2.58
C SER A 29 3.18 -13.51 2.81
N PRO A 30 4.06 -12.81 3.55
CA PRO A 30 5.40 -13.29 3.84
C PRO A 30 5.40 -14.36 4.94
N PHE A 31 4.23 -14.62 5.55
CA PHE A 31 4.12 -15.45 6.73
C PHE A 31 3.89 -16.92 6.41
N ASN A 32 4.77 -17.78 6.95
CA ASN A 32 4.50 -19.20 7.15
C ASN A 32 3.85 -19.36 8.52
N ILE A 33 2.52 -19.57 8.56
CA ILE A 33 1.72 -19.46 9.77
C ILE A 33 1.64 -20.81 10.48
N GLN A 34 1.95 -20.81 11.78
CA GLN A 34 1.78 -21.94 12.68
C GLN A 34 0.86 -21.55 13.84
N LEU A 35 -0.33 -22.11 13.89
CA LEU A 35 -1.30 -21.86 14.96
C LEU A 35 -1.19 -22.93 16.05
N TYR A 36 -1.08 -22.49 17.31
CA TYR A 36 -1.11 -23.35 18.48
C TYR A 36 -2.25 -22.94 19.40
N LEU A 37 -3.11 -23.92 19.74
CA LEU A 37 -4.27 -23.76 20.60
C LEU A 37 -4.05 -24.39 21.98
N GLU A 38 -3.09 -25.33 22.07
CA GLU A 38 -2.70 -25.99 23.32
C GLU A 38 -1.43 -25.33 23.87
N HIS A 39 -1.43 -25.00 25.16
CA HIS A 39 -0.38 -24.25 25.83
C HIS A 39 0.03 -24.89 27.17
N PRO A 40 1.32 -24.73 27.58
CA PRO A 40 2.41 -24.10 26.86
C PRO A 40 2.97 -24.95 25.72
N ILE A 41 3.58 -24.30 24.73
CA ILE A 41 4.33 -25.00 23.67
C ILE A 41 5.77 -25.26 24.12
N SER A 42 6.44 -26.21 23.47
CA SER A 42 7.85 -26.54 23.77
C SER A 42 8.80 -25.41 23.37
N ASP A 43 9.94 -25.33 24.04
CA ASP A 43 11.00 -24.35 23.75
C ASP A 43 11.55 -24.51 22.34
N GLU A 44 11.59 -25.74 21.82
CA GLU A 44 12.03 -26.02 20.46
C GLU A 44 11.12 -25.35 19.41
N LYS A 45 9.80 -25.41 19.61
CA LYS A 45 8.82 -24.74 18.74
C LYS A 45 8.94 -23.23 18.81
N TRP A 46 9.12 -22.69 20.02
CA TRP A 46 9.32 -21.25 20.22
C TRP A 46 10.55 -20.73 19.46
N LYS A 47 11.69 -21.40 19.60
CA LYS A 47 12.96 -21.02 18.96
C LYS A 47 12.96 -21.12 17.43
N LYS A 48 12.07 -21.93 16.85
CA LYS A 48 11.91 -22.04 15.39
C LYS A 48 11.08 -20.92 14.78
N ALA A 49 10.40 -20.12 15.61
CA ALA A 49 9.62 -18.99 15.14
C ALA A 49 10.50 -17.76 14.90
N ASP A 50 10.37 -17.14 13.73
CA ASP A 50 10.96 -15.83 13.48
C ASP A 50 10.15 -14.76 14.23
N MET A 51 8.82 -14.92 14.31
CA MET A 51 7.88 -14.00 14.95
C MET A 51 6.84 -14.76 15.77
N VAL A 52 6.49 -14.25 16.94
CA VAL A 52 5.43 -14.80 17.80
C VAL A 52 4.33 -13.77 18.02
N LEU A 53 3.10 -14.12 17.66
CA LEU A 53 1.90 -13.37 18.01
C LEU A 53 1.19 -14.08 19.15
N ILE A 54 1.20 -13.50 20.34
CA ILE A 54 0.65 -14.11 21.55
C ILE A 54 -0.53 -13.31 22.10
N THR A 55 -1.62 -13.97 22.40
CA THR A 55 -2.75 -13.31 23.08
C THR A 55 -2.37 -12.92 24.52
N SER A 56 -2.74 -11.71 24.95
CA SER A 56 -2.37 -11.15 26.25
C SER A 56 -2.71 -12.05 27.45
N SER A 57 -3.83 -12.78 27.40
CA SER A 57 -4.21 -13.76 28.42
C SER A 57 -3.29 -14.98 28.54
N LEU A 58 -2.37 -15.19 27.60
CA LEU A 58 -1.37 -16.27 27.61
C LEU A 58 -0.01 -15.81 28.14
N MET A 59 0.25 -14.50 28.24
CA MET A 59 1.57 -13.98 28.58
C MET A 59 2.13 -14.56 29.89
N ALA A 60 1.31 -14.71 30.91
CA ALA A 60 1.72 -15.26 32.21
C ALA A 60 2.29 -16.70 32.11
N LEU A 61 1.88 -17.48 31.11
CA LEU A 61 2.37 -18.85 30.90
C LEU A 61 3.78 -18.93 30.31
N TYR A 62 4.21 -17.83 29.67
CA TYR A 62 5.48 -17.78 28.93
C TYR A 62 6.55 -16.91 29.62
N GLY A 63 6.17 -16.17 30.67
CA GLY A 63 7.08 -15.41 31.52
C GLY A 63 8.01 -14.46 30.74
N GLU A 64 9.33 -14.60 30.96
CA GLU A 64 10.34 -13.74 30.35
C GLU A 64 10.41 -13.84 28.81
N LYS A 65 9.99 -14.95 28.22
CA LYS A 65 10.00 -15.12 26.76
C LYS A 65 9.15 -14.06 26.03
N VAL A 66 8.11 -13.54 26.67
CA VAL A 66 7.26 -12.49 26.09
C VAL A 66 8.01 -11.17 25.91
N LYS A 67 9.12 -10.99 26.62
CA LYS A 67 9.96 -9.80 26.51
C LYS A 67 10.93 -9.83 25.33
N GLU A 68 11.07 -10.99 24.66
CA GLU A 68 11.93 -11.14 23.50
C GLU A 68 11.51 -10.18 22.37
N GLY A 69 12.49 -9.71 21.60
CA GLY A 69 12.29 -8.70 20.57
C GLY A 69 11.37 -9.12 19.41
N ASN A 70 11.17 -10.40 19.22
CA ASN A 70 10.34 -10.96 18.15
C ASN A 70 8.90 -11.29 18.57
N VAL A 71 8.45 -10.83 19.74
CA VAL A 71 7.11 -11.09 20.26
C VAL A 71 6.20 -9.88 20.07
N CYS A 72 5.08 -10.09 19.41
CA CYS A 72 3.98 -9.14 19.27
C CYS A 72 2.78 -9.63 20.12
N ILE A 73 2.15 -8.72 20.86
CA ILE A 73 1.08 -9.03 21.78
C ILE A 73 -0.28 -8.70 21.17
N LEU A 74 -1.15 -9.70 21.08
CA LEU A 74 -2.55 -9.53 20.69
C LEU A 74 -3.35 -9.16 21.95
N ASP A 75 -3.51 -7.86 22.18
CA ASP A 75 -4.11 -7.32 23.39
C ASP A 75 -5.63 -7.45 23.38
N GLU A 76 -6.19 -7.99 24.46
CA GLU A 76 -7.64 -8.17 24.67
C GLU A 76 -8.28 -7.00 25.43
N SER A 77 -7.48 -6.16 26.09
CA SER A 77 -7.97 -5.09 26.96
C SER A 77 -8.21 -3.75 26.24
N GLY A 78 -7.55 -3.54 25.11
CA GLY A 78 -7.51 -2.24 24.43
C GLY A 78 -6.67 -1.19 25.18
N GLN A 79 -5.94 -1.59 26.23
CA GLN A 79 -5.02 -0.74 26.98
C GLN A 79 -3.60 -1.00 26.50
N ILE A 80 -2.81 0.06 26.38
CA ILE A 80 -1.38 -0.06 26.06
C ILE A 80 -0.68 -0.66 27.27
N ILE A 81 -0.34 -1.95 27.20
CA ILE A 81 0.38 -2.66 28.25
C ILE A 81 1.88 -2.48 27.98
N GLY A 82 2.49 -1.40 28.48
CA GLY A 82 3.92 -1.24 28.78
C GLY A 82 4.98 -1.64 27.74
N MET A 83 4.61 -2.05 26.52
CA MET A 83 5.51 -2.41 25.43
C MET A 83 5.12 -1.59 24.19
N GLU A 84 5.56 -0.34 24.16
CA GLU A 84 5.36 0.53 23.00
C GLU A 84 5.82 -0.15 21.71
N GLY A 85 4.96 -0.10 20.71
CA GLY A 85 5.26 -0.67 19.40
C GLY A 85 4.95 -2.17 19.19
N ARG A 86 4.70 -2.96 20.25
CA ARG A 86 4.54 -4.41 20.17
C ARG A 86 3.12 -4.91 20.43
N ASN A 87 2.17 -4.00 20.65
CA ASN A 87 0.80 -4.34 20.98
C ASN A 87 -0.14 -4.12 19.80
N VAL A 88 -1.00 -5.09 19.56
CA VAL A 88 -2.07 -5.04 18.56
C VAL A 88 -3.38 -5.35 19.24
N TYR A 89 -4.37 -4.47 19.12
CA TYR A 89 -5.68 -4.73 19.69
C TYR A 89 -6.38 -5.90 19.00
N LYS A 90 -6.82 -6.88 19.77
CA LYS A 90 -7.35 -8.16 19.26
C LYS A 90 -8.69 -8.00 18.51
N TYR A 91 -9.57 -7.10 18.97
CA TYR A 91 -10.94 -6.98 18.47
C TYR A 91 -11.09 -5.89 17.42
N GLN A 92 -10.07 -5.71 16.60
CA GLN A 92 -10.10 -4.89 15.38
C GLN A 92 -10.16 -5.76 14.13
N SER A 93 -10.22 -5.15 12.95
CA SER A 93 -10.25 -5.91 11.69
C SER A 93 -8.96 -6.72 11.50
N ALA A 94 -9.09 -7.93 10.94
CA ALA A 94 -7.93 -8.78 10.67
C ALA A 94 -6.93 -8.12 9.68
N GLY A 95 -7.41 -7.19 8.84
CA GLY A 95 -6.56 -6.37 7.96
C GLY A 95 -5.65 -5.44 8.75
N VAL A 96 -6.15 -4.77 9.79
CA VAL A 96 -5.34 -3.91 10.66
C VAL A 96 -4.32 -4.74 11.46
N ILE A 97 -4.70 -5.93 11.95
CA ILE A 97 -3.76 -6.85 12.59
C ILE A 97 -2.64 -7.23 11.62
N TYR A 98 -2.98 -7.60 10.38
CA TYR A 98 -2.01 -7.95 9.34
C TYR A 98 -1.02 -6.82 9.08
N GLN A 99 -1.49 -5.58 8.95
CA GLN A 99 -0.64 -4.42 8.75
C GLN A 99 0.35 -4.22 9.89
N ARG A 100 -0.14 -4.32 11.13
CA ARG A 100 0.73 -4.15 12.29
C ARG A 100 1.81 -5.23 12.37
N LEU A 101 1.50 -6.46 11.94
CA LEU A 101 2.50 -7.52 11.85
C LEU A 101 3.55 -7.23 10.78
N LEU A 102 3.18 -6.62 9.65
CA LEU A 102 4.13 -6.19 8.62
C LEU A 102 5.03 -5.06 9.14
N GLU A 103 4.47 -4.04 9.78
CA GLU A 103 5.21 -2.95 10.41
C GLU A 103 6.20 -3.48 11.44
N PHE A 104 5.76 -4.44 12.27
CA PHE A 104 6.63 -5.07 13.26
C PHE A 104 7.80 -5.82 12.62
N CYS A 105 7.59 -6.50 11.48
CA CYS A 105 8.68 -7.12 10.72
C CYS A 105 9.70 -6.09 10.24
N GLU A 106 9.25 -4.92 9.80
CA GLU A 106 10.11 -3.83 9.33
C GLU A 106 10.92 -3.21 10.49
N GLU A 107 10.25 -2.92 11.61
CA GLU A 107 10.88 -2.38 12.83
C GLU A 107 12.03 -3.30 13.32
N ASN A 108 11.91 -4.61 13.08
CA ASN A 108 12.93 -5.61 13.44
C ASN A 108 13.98 -5.86 12.33
N GLY A 109 13.95 -5.08 11.25
CA GLY A 109 14.89 -5.22 10.14
C GLY A 109 14.74 -6.52 9.35
N TRP A 110 13.63 -7.23 9.52
CA TRP A 110 13.28 -8.36 8.69
C TRP A 110 12.70 -7.80 7.40
N MET A 111 13.60 -7.48 6.47
CA MET A 111 13.18 -7.04 5.16
C MET A 111 12.23 -8.10 4.61
N LEU A 112 10.96 -7.75 4.56
CA LEU A 112 9.95 -8.45 3.82
C LEU A 112 10.29 -8.23 2.34
N GLN A 113 11.35 -8.87 1.89
CA GLN A 113 11.66 -8.93 0.48
C GLN A 113 10.54 -9.73 -0.19
N GLY A 114 9.46 -9.03 -0.47
CA GLY A 114 8.80 -9.24 -1.71
C GLY A 114 9.74 -8.78 -2.81
N GLU A 115 10.92 -9.41 -2.92
CA GLU A 115 11.60 -9.47 -4.19
C GLU A 115 10.64 -10.20 -5.11
N ARG A 116 9.83 -9.39 -5.76
CA ARG A 116 9.15 -9.78 -6.99
C ARG A 116 10.26 -10.01 -8.00
N ASN A 117 10.74 -11.26 -8.05
CA ASN A 117 11.32 -11.81 -9.26
C ASN A 117 10.20 -11.96 -10.31
N HIS A 118 9.50 -10.86 -10.60
CA HIS A 118 9.09 -10.62 -11.96
C HIS A 118 10.40 -10.37 -12.68
N GLY A 119 10.76 -11.24 -13.61
CA GLY A 119 11.83 -10.94 -14.55
C GLY A 119 11.59 -9.48 -14.95
N LYS A 120 12.57 -8.62 -14.65
CA LYS A 120 12.47 -7.15 -14.71
C LYS A 120 11.75 -6.69 -15.98
N LYS A 121 10.44 -6.56 -15.92
CA LYS A 121 9.73 -5.67 -16.78
C LYS A 121 9.89 -4.31 -16.11
N GLU A 122 10.61 -3.41 -16.73
CA GLU A 122 10.73 -2.05 -16.23
C GLU A 122 9.32 -1.49 -16.09
N CYS A 123 8.98 -1.02 -14.90
CA CYS A 123 7.73 -0.34 -14.67
C CYS A 123 7.75 0.97 -15.45
N VAL A 124 6.79 1.18 -16.32
CA VAL A 124 6.65 2.42 -17.10
C VAL A 124 5.85 3.42 -16.28
N CYS A 125 6.46 4.54 -15.94
CA CYS A 125 5.80 5.68 -15.32
C CYS A 125 5.42 6.70 -16.40
N ALA A 126 4.12 7.01 -16.52
CA ALA A 126 3.65 7.95 -17.51
C ALA A 126 2.83 9.08 -16.89
N GLY A 127 3.11 10.32 -17.30
CA GLY A 127 2.35 11.50 -16.92
C GLY A 127 1.21 11.76 -17.90
N ILE A 128 0.11 12.31 -17.40
CA ILE A 128 -1.02 12.77 -18.18
C ILE A 128 -1.26 14.24 -17.87
N TYR A 129 -1.29 15.04 -18.91
CA TYR A 129 -1.66 16.45 -18.86
C TYR A 129 -2.91 16.69 -19.72
N ARG A 130 -3.88 17.39 -19.17
CA ARG A 130 -5.14 17.71 -19.85
C ARG A 130 -5.31 19.23 -19.89
N PRO A 131 -4.91 19.91 -20.97
CA PRO A 131 -5.02 21.36 -21.08
C PRO A 131 -6.42 21.90 -20.82
N VAL A 132 -7.41 21.03 -21.01
CA VAL A 132 -8.83 21.32 -20.80
C VAL A 132 -9.43 20.26 -19.91
N ASN A 133 -9.89 20.69 -18.73
CA ASN A 133 -10.62 19.80 -17.84
C ASN A 133 -12.10 19.76 -18.21
N ASN A 134 -12.46 18.80 -19.03
CA ASN A 134 -13.86 18.51 -19.34
C ASN A 134 -14.08 16.98 -19.36
N GLU A 135 -15.35 16.59 -19.31
CA GLU A 135 -15.74 15.20 -19.30
C GLU A 135 -15.15 14.41 -20.47
N LYS A 136 -15.08 15.01 -21.64
CA LYS A 136 -14.64 14.38 -22.89
C LYS A 136 -13.12 14.06 -22.86
N SER A 137 -12.31 14.99 -22.36
CA SER A 137 -10.87 14.76 -22.15
C SER A 137 -10.64 13.68 -21.11
N PHE A 138 -11.42 13.67 -20.04
CA PHE A 138 -11.36 12.64 -19.01
C PHE A 138 -11.76 11.25 -19.55
N LEU A 139 -12.85 11.14 -20.31
CA LEU A 139 -13.26 9.86 -20.91
C LEU A 139 -12.20 9.28 -21.85
N LYS A 140 -11.45 10.12 -22.56
CA LYS A 140 -10.30 9.67 -23.37
C LYS A 140 -9.20 9.06 -22.50
N VAL A 141 -8.88 9.69 -21.35
CA VAL A 141 -7.92 9.16 -20.40
C VAL A 141 -8.41 7.80 -19.86
N LEU A 142 -9.67 7.72 -19.46
CA LEU A 142 -10.25 6.47 -18.95
C LEU A 142 -10.20 5.33 -19.98
N GLU A 143 -10.49 5.64 -21.23
CA GLU A 143 -10.39 4.64 -22.31
C GLU A 143 -8.93 4.20 -22.53
N MET A 144 -7.97 5.12 -22.51
CA MET A 144 -6.55 4.80 -22.57
C MET A 144 -6.12 3.91 -21.39
N CYS A 145 -6.58 4.22 -20.17
CA CYS A 145 -6.35 3.39 -18.99
C CYS A 145 -6.89 1.97 -19.18
N ARG A 146 -8.11 1.83 -19.70
CA ARG A 146 -8.71 0.52 -19.97
C ARG A 146 -7.93 -0.28 -21.02
N GLN A 147 -7.43 0.38 -22.05
CA GLN A 147 -6.62 -0.27 -23.09
C GLN A 147 -5.27 -0.72 -22.54
N LYS A 148 -4.57 0.15 -21.82
CA LYS A 148 -3.29 -0.17 -21.17
C LYS A 148 -3.44 -1.25 -20.10
N GLY A 149 -4.51 -1.23 -19.31
CA GLY A 149 -4.80 -2.25 -18.31
C GLY A 149 -5.02 -3.67 -18.87
N LYS A 150 -5.35 -3.81 -20.16
CA LYS A 150 -5.40 -5.12 -20.82
C LYS A 150 -4.01 -5.70 -21.12
N MET A 151 -2.97 -4.87 -21.14
CA MET A 151 -1.60 -5.26 -21.47
C MET A 151 -0.76 -5.61 -20.25
N GLY A 152 -1.21 -5.24 -19.06
CA GLY A 152 -0.48 -5.48 -17.81
C GLY A 152 -1.19 -4.86 -16.60
N ASN A 153 -0.55 -4.99 -15.43
CA ASN A 153 -1.07 -4.40 -14.21
C ASN A 153 -0.85 -2.88 -14.25
N LEU A 154 -1.93 -2.12 -14.28
CA LEU A 154 -1.93 -0.66 -14.33
C LEU A 154 -2.43 -0.07 -13.02
N LEU A 155 -1.72 0.94 -12.50
CA LEU A 155 -2.19 1.81 -11.44
C LEU A 155 -2.43 3.21 -11.98
N TYR A 156 -3.60 3.77 -11.69
CA TYR A 156 -3.94 5.14 -12.02
C TYR A 156 -3.98 6.00 -10.74
N LEU A 157 -3.25 7.11 -10.75
CA LEU A 157 -3.18 8.09 -9.67
C LEU A 157 -3.69 9.42 -10.19
N ASN A 158 -4.74 9.96 -9.53
CA ASN A 158 -5.32 11.23 -9.92
C ASN A 158 -4.85 12.35 -9.00
N PHE A 159 -4.03 13.27 -9.53
CA PHE A 159 -3.49 14.43 -8.84
C PHE A 159 -4.26 15.73 -9.14
N GLU A 160 -5.46 15.64 -9.69
CA GLU A 160 -6.28 16.83 -9.91
C GLU A 160 -6.73 17.46 -8.60
N THR A 161 -6.70 18.78 -8.58
CA THR A 161 -7.19 19.58 -7.45
C THR A 161 -8.68 19.41 -7.23
N VAL A 162 -9.45 19.28 -8.33
CA VAL A 162 -10.90 19.05 -8.31
C VAL A 162 -11.17 17.96 -9.34
N THR A 163 -11.56 16.79 -8.88
CA THR A 163 -11.79 15.65 -9.77
C THR A 163 -13.24 15.20 -9.76
N ILE A 164 -13.72 14.82 -10.95
CA ILE A 164 -14.98 14.08 -11.11
C ILE A 164 -14.74 12.57 -11.28
N PHE A 165 -13.48 12.18 -11.20
CA PHE A 165 -13.00 10.82 -11.48
C PHE A 165 -13.80 9.74 -10.75
N GLU A 166 -14.02 9.91 -9.45
CA GLU A 166 -14.72 8.91 -8.64
C GLU A 166 -16.16 8.64 -9.08
N GLN A 167 -16.79 9.58 -9.81
CA GLN A 167 -18.15 9.40 -10.34
C GLN A 167 -18.19 8.40 -11.51
N TYR A 168 -17.06 8.21 -12.21
CA TYR A 168 -16.93 7.32 -13.36
C TYR A 168 -16.27 5.98 -13.01
N MET A 169 -15.76 5.85 -11.77
CA MET A 169 -15.13 4.63 -11.31
C MET A 169 -16.12 3.81 -10.48
N GLU A 170 -16.47 2.64 -11.01
CA GLU A 170 -17.25 1.65 -10.27
C GLU A 170 -16.35 1.01 -9.22
N GLY A 171 -16.58 1.29 -7.95
CA GLY A 171 -15.82 0.70 -6.86
C GLY A 171 -16.34 1.13 -5.49
N GLU A 172 -16.00 0.39 -4.45
CA GLU A 172 -16.30 0.79 -3.08
C GLU A 172 -15.45 2.03 -2.74
N ARG A 173 -16.12 3.12 -2.34
CA ARG A 173 -15.44 4.31 -1.84
C ARG A 173 -14.61 3.92 -0.62
N ARG A 174 -13.30 4.12 -0.71
CA ARG A 174 -12.41 4.01 0.44
C ARG A 174 -12.16 5.39 1.03
N GLN A 175 -11.93 5.42 2.34
CA GLN A 175 -11.53 6.67 3.02
C GLN A 175 -10.05 6.98 2.80
N GLU A 176 -9.25 5.96 2.51
CA GLU A 176 -7.81 6.05 2.26
C GLU A 176 -7.55 6.39 0.79
N GLY A 177 -6.67 7.34 0.53
CA GLY A 177 -6.38 7.83 -0.81
C GLY A 177 -4.99 8.46 -0.94
N LEU A 178 -4.84 9.45 -1.82
CA LEU A 178 -3.57 10.15 -2.03
C LEU A 178 -3.03 10.85 -0.78
N SER A 179 -3.90 11.33 0.12
CA SER A 179 -3.47 11.95 1.39
C SER A 179 -2.63 11.00 2.23
N GLU A 180 -3.02 9.73 2.33
CA GLU A 180 -2.27 8.72 3.06
C GLU A 180 -0.95 8.39 2.35
N ILE A 181 -0.94 8.36 1.02
CA ILE A 181 0.31 8.17 0.26
C ILE A 181 1.27 9.32 0.55
N ILE A 182 0.81 10.57 0.48
CA ILE A 182 1.60 11.76 0.78
C ILE A 182 2.18 11.68 2.19
N TYR A 183 1.35 11.31 3.18
CA TYR A 183 1.81 11.11 4.54
C TYR A 183 2.94 10.06 4.62
N TYR A 184 2.79 8.90 3.98
CA TYR A 184 3.81 7.85 4.00
C TYR A 184 5.07 8.23 3.22
N VAL A 185 4.95 9.03 2.17
CA VAL A 185 6.08 9.60 1.44
C VAL A 185 6.88 10.53 2.34
N LYS A 186 6.23 11.44 3.07
CA LYS A 186 6.87 12.34 4.04
C LYS A 186 7.57 11.58 5.16
N GLN A 187 7.04 10.44 5.58
CA GLN A 187 7.65 9.56 6.59
C GLN A 187 8.77 8.67 6.01
N ARG A 188 9.08 8.76 4.72
CA ARG A 188 10.06 7.87 4.05
C ARG A 188 9.78 6.38 4.31
N SER A 189 8.50 6.01 4.32
CA SER A 189 8.06 4.66 4.65
C SER A 189 8.64 3.62 3.68
N SER A 190 9.39 2.66 4.21
CA SER A 190 10.02 1.60 3.42
C SER A 190 9.02 0.67 2.73
N ASN A 191 7.78 0.61 3.26
CA ASN A 191 6.69 -0.24 2.75
C ASN A 191 5.66 0.51 1.91
N LEU A 192 6.00 1.69 1.38
CA LEU A 192 5.09 2.52 0.60
C LEU A 192 4.40 1.71 -0.52
N GLY A 193 5.14 0.89 -1.26
CA GLY A 193 4.59 0.07 -2.35
C GLY A 193 3.47 -0.87 -1.89
N MET A 194 3.65 -1.58 -0.78
CA MET A 194 2.62 -2.46 -0.22
C MET A 194 1.38 -1.68 0.24
N LYS A 195 1.58 -0.50 0.85
CA LYS A 195 0.49 0.37 1.29
C LYS A 195 -0.33 0.85 0.11
N VAL A 196 0.33 1.28 -0.96
CA VAL A 196 -0.31 1.68 -2.22
C VAL A 196 -1.15 0.55 -2.80
N GLU A 197 -0.61 -0.67 -2.91
CA GLU A 197 -1.37 -1.81 -3.43
C GLU A 197 -2.60 -2.17 -2.60
N ARG A 198 -2.50 -1.98 -1.30
CA ARG A 198 -3.63 -2.21 -0.39
C ARG A 198 -4.71 -1.14 -0.54
N MET A 199 -4.31 0.13 -0.69
CA MET A 199 -5.23 1.25 -0.85
C MET A 199 -5.88 1.26 -2.23
N ALA A 200 -5.26 0.61 -3.22
CA ALA A 200 -5.78 0.57 -4.58
C ALA A 200 -7.19 -0.02 -4.63
N VAL A 201 -8.09 0.72 -5.25
CA VAL A 201 -9.48 0.33 -5.49
C VAL A 201 -9.55 -0.41 -6.81
N LYS A 202 -10.22 -1.56 -6.81
CA LYS A 202 -10.47 -2.33 -8.03
C LYS A 202 -11.65 -1.71 -8.77
N GLY A 203 -11.43 -1.36 -10.02
CA GLY A 203 -12.41 -0.82 -10.93
C GLY A 203 -12.10 -1.27 -12.36
N PRO A 204 -12.51 -0.51 -13.39
CA PRO A 204 -12.09 -0.74 -14.77
C PRO A 204 -10.57 -0.76 -14.94
N VAL A 205 -9.87 -0.03 -14.05
CA VAL A 205 -8.42 -0.09 -13.76
C VAL A 205 -8.24 0.02 -12.26
N GLU A 206 -7.13 -0.47 -11.71
CA GLU A 206 -6.83 -0.21 -10.29
C GLU A 206 -6.43 1.26 -10.13
N TYR A 207 -7.01 1.94 -9.13
CA TYR A 207 -6.78 3.36 -8.91
C TYR A 207 -6.68 3.70 -7.42
N ILE A 208 -6.06 4.83 -7.13
CA ILE A 208 -6.07 5.45 -5.79
C ILE A 208 -7.05 6.61 -5.80
N ALA A 209 -7.90 6.70 -4.77
CA ALA A 209 -8.77 7.84 -4.56
C ALA A 209 -7.97 9.15 -4.46
N GLY A 210 -8.59 10.28 -4.82
CA GLY A 210 -7.96 11.60 -4.74
C GLY A 210 -7.57 12.00 -3.32
N ALA A 211 -6.79 13.07 -3.20
CA ALA A 211 -6.43 13.63 -1.91
C ALA A 211 -7.66 14.26 -1.24
N ALA A 212 -7.77 14.09 0.09
CA ALA A 212 -8.83 14.71 0.88
C ALA A 212 -8.74 16.24 0.83
N MET A 213 -7.51 16.77 0.80
CA MET A 213 -7.22 18.18 0.59
C MET A 213 -6.31 18.36 -0.63
N PRO A 214 -6.79 19.04 -1.69
CA PRO A 214 -6.01 19.23 -2.91
C PRO A 214 -4.65 19.91 -2.70
N MET A 215 -4.51 20.69 -1.63
CA MET A 215 -3.27 21.42 -1.31
C MET A 215 -2.13 20.51 -0.80
N GLU A 216 -2.44 19.33 -0.29
CA GLU A 216 -1.43 18.41 0.28
C GLU A 216 -0.35 18.01 -0.74
N MET A 217 -0.73 17.92 -2.00
CA MET A 217 0.18 17.60 -3.10
C MET A 217 1.30 18.65 -3.27
N TRP A 218 1.01 19.93 -2.95
CA TRP A 218 1.97 21.02 -3.05
C TRP A 218 2.99 21.05 -1.90
N GLU A 219 2.77 20.23 -0.87
CA GLU A 219 3.71 20.06 0.24
C GLU A 219 4.86 19.12 -0.10
N LEU A 220 4.75 18.37 -1.20
CA LEU A 220 5.80 17.47 -1.64
C LEU A 220 6.97 18.23 -2.28
N GLU A 221 8.15 18.03 -1.73
CA GLU A 221 9.41 18.54 -2.27
C GLU A 221 9.94 17.60 -3.38
N GLU A 222 10.96 18.02 -4.13
CA GLU A 222 11.55 17.22 -5.20
C GLU A 222 12.03 15.84 -4.73
N GLU A 223 12.61 15.77 -3.53
CA GLU A 223 13.07 14.52 -2.94
C GLU A 223 11.92 13.59 -2.56
N ASP A 224 10.77 14.16 -2.16
CA ASP A 224 9.56 13.39 -1.85
C ASP A 224 9.01 12.76 -3.13
N TRP A 225 8.94 13.52 -4.21
CA TRP A 225 8.52 13.01 -5.51
C TRP A 225 9.44 11.91 -6.01
N ARG A 226 10.76 12.13 -5.94
CA ARG A 226 11.76 11.11 -6.33
C ARG A 226 11.57 9.82 -5.55
N PHE A 227 11.45 9.92 -4.23
CA PHE A 227 11.20 8.78 -3.36
C PHE A 227 9.89 8.07 -3.72
N CYS A 228 8.81 8.82 -3.91
CA CYS A 228 7.50 8.29 -4.24
C CYS A 228 7.54 7.48 -5.56
N LEU A 229 8.02 8.10 -6.64
CA LEU A 229 8.06 7.48 -7.97
C LEU A 229 8.97 6.24 -7.98
N GLU A 230 10.13 6.33 -7.34
CA GLU A 230 11.04 5.20 -7.23
C GLU A 230 10.38 4.00 -6.51
N ARG A 231 9.70 4.25 -5.38
CA ARG A 231 9.03 3.19 -4.62
C ARG A 231 7.83 2.64 -5.36
N LEU A 232 7.05 3.47 -6.01
CA LEU A 232 5.93 3.02 -6.84
C LEU A 232 6.38 2.08 -7.94
N CYS A 233 7.45 2.45 -8.67
CA CYS A 233 7.95 1.64 -9.78
C CYS A 233 8.68 0.36 -9.32
N LYS A 234 9.42 0.39 -8.19
CA LYS A 234 10.23 -0.75 -7.74
C LYS A 234 9.48 -1.72 -6.84
N ASP A 235 8.61 -1.19 -5.95
CA ASP A 235 8.07 -1.93 -4.82
C ASP A 235 6.60 -2.29 -5.00
N THR A 236 5.99 -2.01 -6.17
CA THR A 236 4.60 -2.40 -6.46
C THR A 236 4.50 -3.49 -7.53
N LYS A 237 3.34 -4.12 -7.61
CA LYS A 237 3.01 -5.14 -8.63
C LYS A 237 2.75 -4.56 -10.02
N TYR A 238 2.72 -3.23 -10.16
CA TYR A 238 2.28 -2.58 -11.37
C TYR A 238 3.38 -2.55 -12.43
N ASP A 239 3.02 -2.91 -13.65
CA ASP A 239 3.88 -2.79 -14.83
C ASP A 239 3.83 -1.38 -15.41
N GLN A 240 2.77 -0.64 -15.10
CA GLN A 240 2.52 0.72 -15.57
C GLN A 240 1.88 1.56 -14.46
N ILE A 241 2.33 2.80 -14.34
CA ILE A 241 1.78 3.80 -13.41
C ILE A 241 1.43 5.04 -14.21
N LEU A 242 0.18 5.48 -14.14
CA LEU A 242 -0.30 6.69 -14.79
C LEU A 242 -0.58 7.77 -13.74
N LEU A 243 0.06 8.92 -13.91
CA LEU A 243 -0.06 10.08 -13.03
C LEU A 243 -0.85 11.16 -13.77
N ASP A 244 -2.13 11.35 -13.44
CA ASP A 244 -2.98 12.37 -14.08
C ASP A 244 -2.98 13.66 -13.25
N PHE A 245 -2.35 14.69 -13.78
CA PHE A 245 -2.29 16.03 -13.18
C PHE A 245 -3.44 16.95 -13.63
N GLY A 246 -4.32 16.46 -14.50
CA GLY A 246 -5.39 17.28 -15.05
C GLY A 246 -4.83 18.52 -15.76
N THR A 247 -5.31 19.70 -15.37
CA THR A 247 -4.84 20.98 -15.93
C THR A 247 -3.66 21.57 -15.19
N VAL A 248 -3.18 20.93 -14.14
CA VAL A 248 -2.09 21.44 -13.32
C VAL A 248 -0.76 20.99 -13.91
N MET A 249 0.17 21.92 -14.03
CA MET A 249 1.53 21.60 -14.45
C MET A 249 2.23 20.83 -13.36
N PRO A 250 2.75 19.62 -13.63
CA PRO A 250 3.49 18.86 -12.64
C PRO A 250 4.85 19.52 -12.30
N PRO A 251 5.41 19.25 -11.12
CA PRO A 251 6.77 19.67 -10.81
C PRO A 251 7.79 19.14 -11.82
N GLY A 252 8.86 19.91 -12.08
CA GLY A 252 9.90 19.55 -13.06
C GLY A 252 10.49 18.16 -12.81
N ILE A 253 10.73 17.80 -11.54
CA ILE A 253 11.23 16.46 -11.18
C ILE A 253 10.30 15.33 -11.62
N VAL A 254 8.98 15.54 -11.61
CA VAL A 254 8.02 14.54 -12.09
C VAL A 254 8.07 14.45 -13.60
N MET A 255 8.18 15.60 -14.27
CA MET A 255 8.33 15.65 -15.74
C MET A 255 9.55 14.88 -16.21
N ASP A 256 10.69 15.06 -15.52
CA ASP A 256 11.96 14.40 -15.82
C ASP A 256 11.99 12.90 -15.45
N SER A 257 11.13 12.48 -14.51
CA SER A 257 11.08 11.11 -14.00
C SER A 257 10.07 10.21 -14.72
N CYS A 258 9.17 10.78 -15.53
CA CYS A 258 8.24 10.01 -16.33
C CYS A 258 8.88 9.57 -17.63
N ASP A 259 8.67 8.30 -18.01
CA ASP A 259 9.16 7.72 -19.26
C ASP A 259 8.37 8.22 -20.46
N GLU A 260 7.08 8.52 -20.27
CA GLU A 260 6.15 8.95 -21.31
C GLU A 260 5.22 10.06 -20.82
N TRP A 261 4.79 10.92 -21.72
CA TRP A 261 3.77 11.93 -21.45
C TRP A 261 2.63 11.84 -22.45
N TYR A 262 1.41 11.91 -21.93
CA TYR A 262 0.18 11.94 -22.71
C TYR A 262 -0.52 13.28 -22.53
N VAL A 263 -0.74 13.96 -23.66
CA VAL A 263 -1.53 15.19 -23.65
C VAL A 263 -2.93 14.87 -24.19
N ALA A 264 -3.92 14.87 -23.29
CA ALA A 264 -5.30 14.57 -23.64
C ALA A 264 -6.07 15.88 -23.84
N GLY A 265 -6.07 16.39 -25.07
CA GLY A 265 -6.75 17.63 -25.47
C GLY A 265 -7.88 17.39 -26.47
N GLU A 266 -8.66 18.45 -26.72
CA GLU A 266 -9.54 18.59 -27.85
C GLU A 266 -8.80 19.36 -28.95
N HIS A 267 -9.11 19.05 -30.22
CA HIS A 267 -8.62 19.85 -31.35
C HIS A 267 -9.37 21.19 -31.40
N ALA A 268 -8.90 22.13 -30.61
CA ALA A 268 -9.33 23.52 -30.64
C ALA A 268 -8.08 24.41 -30.68
N PRO A 269 -8.08 25.53 -31.41
CA PRO A 269 -6.90 26.36 -31.61
C PRO A 269 -6.21 26.78 -30.31
N TRP A 270 -6.96 27.04 -29.25
CA TRP A 270 -6.42 27.41 -27.95
C TRP A 270 -5.86 26.21 -27.14
N SER A 271 -6.38 25.00 -27.36
CA SER A 271 -5.81 23.79 -26.72
C SER A 271 -4.50 23.37 -27.38
N GLU A 272 -4.34 23.59 -28.67
CA GLU A 272 -3.08 23.37 -29.39
C GLU A 272 -1.98 24.28 -28.86
N GLN A 273 -2.28 25.59 -28.65
CA GLN A 273 -1.32 26.52 -28.04
C GLN A 273 -0.88 26.14 -26.63
N LEU A 274 -1.78 25.56 -25.82
CA LEU A 274 -1.42 25.05 -24.49
C LEU A 274 -0.57 23.79 -24.58
N THR A 275 -0.84 22.93 -25.55
CA THR A 275 -0.06 21.71 -25.79
C THR A 275 1.36 22.01 -26.27
N GLU A 276 1.53 23.05 -27.10
CA GLU A 276 2.85 23.48 -27.58
C GLU A 276 3.76 24.07 -26.48
N ARG A 277 3.16 24.49 -25.34
CA ARG A 277 3.90 25.00 -24.19
C ARG A 277 4.31 23.93 -23.19
N PHE A 278 3.73 22.75 -23.28
CA PHE A 278 4.05 21.57 -22.49
C PHE A 278 5.23 20.81 -23.11
#